data_2939f75239136a9c677b0d273d02ee7d
#
_entry.id   2939f75239136a9c677b0d273d02ee7d
#
_cell.length_a   1.000
_cell.length_b   1.000
_cell.length_c   1.000
_cell.angle_alpha   90.00
_cell.angle_beta   90.00
_cell.angle_gamma   90.00
#
_symmetry.space_group_name_H-M   'P 1'
#
loop_
_entity.id
_entity.type
_entity.pdbx_description
1 polymer ?
#
loop_
_entity_poly.entity_id
_entity_poly.type
_entity_poly.pdbx_seq_one_letter_code
_entity_poly.pdbx_strand_id
1 'polypeptide(L)'
;MSETNNKLIVKNTLYLYIRTFFTMLISLYTSRVVFSVLGVNDYGIYNVIGGIAGSFSFLSSMLSNATQRYLNVAIGQDDMVKANHVFSMNMMIYLIYALVSILIVEIGGAWFIKNKMVLPPERVDAAYWCLHSTVVILFVSLVSSVYESVLIARENMKVYAYIGIYDAIMKLL
;
A
#
# COMPACT_ATOMS: atom_id res chain seq x y z
N MET A 1 -16.67 14.87 -29.41
CA MET A 1 -16.45 14.03 -28.22
C MET A 1 -15.02 13.47 -28.09
N SER A 2 -14.24 13.27 -29.14
CA SER A 2 -12.90 12.65 -29.06
C SER A 2 -11.78 13.53 -28.49
N GLU A 3 -11.72 14.82 -28.82
CA GLU A 3 -10.61 15.69 -28.37
C GLU A 3 -10.60 15.99 -26.86
N THR A 4 -11.77 16.14 -26.26
CA THR A 4 -11.89 16.40 -24.80
C THR A 4 -11.46 15.20 -23.99
N ASN A 5 -11.80 13.98 -24.42
CA ASN A 5 -11.37 12.74 -23.79
C ASN A 5 -9.86 12.53 -23.91
N ASN A 6 -9.27 12.84 -25.08
CA ASN A 6 -7.83 12.70 -25.27
C ASN A 6 -7.03 13.64 -24.36
N LYS A 7 -7.48 14.90 -24.20
CA LYS A 7 -6.85 15.86 -23.28
C LYS A 7 -6.93 15.39 -21.81
N LEU A 8 -8.06 14.81 -21.41
CA LEU A 8 -8.24 14.26 -20.06
C LEU A 8 -7.31 13.08 -19.81
N ILE A 9 -7.22 12.15 -20.77
CA ILE A 9 -6.33 10.98 -20.69
C ILE A 9 -4.87 11.43 -20.57
N VAL A 10 -4.42 12.34 -21.43
CA VAL A 10 -3.04 12.86 -21.39
C VAL A 10 -2.75 13.53 -20.05
N LYS A 11 -3.67 14.34 -19.53
CA LYS A 11 -3.53 15.02 -18.25
C LYS A 11 -3.45 14.03 -17.10
N ASN A 12 -4.32 13.03 -17.06
CA ASN A 12 -4.33 11.99 -16.02
C ASN A 12 -3.05 11.14 -16.06
N THR A 13 -2.60 10.79 -17.27
CA THR A 13 -1.34 10.07 -17.48
C THR A 13 -0.14 10.88 -16.98
N LEU A 14 -0.11 12.20 -17.27
CA LEU A 14 0.96 13.07 -16.79
C LEU A 14 1.03 13.12 -15.26
N TYR A 15 -0.12 13.20 -14.56
CA TYR A 15 -0.14 13.15 -13.10
C TYR A 15 0.42 11.84 -12.56
N LEU A 16 0.11 10.70 -13.20
CA LEU A 16 0.64 9.40 -12.80
C LEU A 16 2.16 9.30 -13.01
N TYR A 17 2.68 9.82 -14.13
CA TYR A 17 4.14 9.86 -14.38
C TYR A 17 4.87 10.75 -13.38
N ILE A 18 4.35 11.94 -13.11
CA ILE A 18 4.92 12.86 -12.11
C ILE A 18 4.94 12.18 -10.74
N ARG A 19 3.82 11.60 -10.30
CA ARG A 19 3.75 10.85 -9.04
C ARG A 19 4.81 9.76 -8.99
N THR A 20 4.86 8.90 -10.00
CA THR A 20 5.78 7.76 -10.03
C THR A 20 7.23 8.22 -10.00
N PHE A 21 7.58 9.24 -10.76
CA PHE A 21 8.92 9.80 -10.78
C PHE A 21 9.35 10.34 -9.40
N PHE A 22 8.51 11.17 -8.78
CA PHE A 22 8.82 11.72 -7.45
C PHE A 22 8.86 10.64 -6.37
N THR A 23 7.89 9.71 -6.33
CA THR A 23 7.88 8.63 -5.35
C THR A 23 9.09 7.71 -5.52
N MET A 24 9.55 7.45 -6.75
CA MET A 24 10.74 6.67 -7.03
C MET A 24 12.01 7.37 -6.51
N LEU A 25 12.20 8.66 -6.79
CA LEU A 25 13.35 9.42 -6.30
C LEU A 25 13.40 9.45 -4.77
N ILE A 26 12.26 9.73 -4.13
CA ILE A 26 12.15 9.76 -2.68
C ILE A 26 12.45 8.38 -2.10
N SER A 27 11.91 7.31 -2.69
CA SER A 27 12.14 5.93 -2.24
C SER A 27 13.60 5.52 -2.32
N LEU A 28 14.30 5.88 -3.40
CA LEU A 28 15.75 5.63 -3.55
C LEU A 28 16.56 6.38 -2.49
N TYR A 29 16.23 7.65 -2.25
CA TYR A 29 16.89 8.44 -1.22
C TYR A 29 16.62 7.88 0.17
N THR A 30 15.36 7.57 0.51
CA THR A 30 14.95 6.98 1.79
C THR A 30 15.67 5.66 2.04
N SER A 31 15.74 4.76 1.05
CA SER A 31 16.46 3.49 1.19
C SER A 31 17.93 3.70 1.54
N ARG A 32 18.58 4.69 0.93
CA ARG A 32 19.98 5.03 1.23
C ARG A 32 20.15 5.56 2.66
N VAL A 33 19.25 6.46 3.09
CA VAL A 33 19.29 7.03 4.44
C VAL A 33 19.05 5.94 5.48
N VAL A 34 18.00 5.14 5.31
CA VAL A 34 17.67 4.05 6.23
C VAL A 34 18.82 3.05 6.34
N PHE A 35 19.43 2.67 5.21
CA PHE A 35 20.59 1.79 5.21
C PHE A 35 21.79 2.40 5.96
N SER A 36 22.05 3.69 5.76
CA SER A 36 23.18 4.37 6.42
C SER A 36 23.00 4.53 7.93
N VAL A 37 21.75 4.66 8.39
CA VAL A 37 21.42 4.82 9.82
C VAL A 37 21.34 3.48 10.54
N LEU A 38 20.67 2.50 9.95
CA LEU A 38 20.47 1.18 10.56
C LEU A 38 21.70 0.27 10.46
N GLY A 39 22.53 0.48 9.44
CA GLY A 39 23.61 -0.46 9.11
C GLY A 39 23.12 -1.76 8.52
N VAL A 40 24.05 -2.66 8.19
CA VAL A 40 23.77 -3.89 7.43
C VAL A 40 22.82 -4.83 8.17
N ASN A 41 23.03 -5.04 9.48
CA ASN A 41 22.29 -6.03 10.26
C ASN A 41 20.83 -5.61 10.46
N ASP A 42 20.59 -4.39 10.97
CA ASP A 42 19.25 -3.91 11.28
C ASP A 42 18.45 -3.62 10.01
N TYR A 43 19.12 -3.15 8.94
CA TYR A 43 18.50 -3.03 7.62
C TYR A 43 18.09 -4.39 7.05
N GLY A 44 18.89 -5.45 7.29
CA GLY A 44 18.53 -6.82 6.96
C GLY A 44 17.26 -7.29 7.66
N ILE A 45 17.16 -7.06 8.98
CA ILE A 45 15.96 -7.38 9.79
C ILE A 45 14.74 -6.66 9.22
N TYR A 46 14.86 -5.34 9.01
CA TYR A 46 13.80 -4.50 8.46
C TYR A 46 13.29 -5.01 7.11
N ASN A 47 14.20 -5.36 6.17
CA ASN A 47 13.80 -5.85 4.85
C ASN A 47 13.17 -7.24 4.88
N VAL A 48 13.65 -8.15 5.72
CA VAL A 48 13.08 -9.50 5.84
C VAL A 48 11.65 -9.42 6.39
N ILE A 49 11.45 -8.66 7.46
CA ILE A 49 10.11 -8.49 8.08
C ILE A 49 9.18 -7.74 7.13
N GLY A 50 9.65 -6.66 6.51
CA GLY A 50 8.90 -5.91 5.51
C GLY A 50 8.55 -6.74 4.27
N GLY A 51 9.42 -7.66 3.86
CA GLY A 51 9.19 -8.60 2.76
C GLY A 51 8.07 -9.59 3.04
N ILE A 52 7.97 -10.09 4.28
CA ILE A 52 6.86 -10.95 4.70
C ILE A 52 5.52 -10.21 4.54
N ALA A 53 5.41 -9.00 5.06
CA ALA A 53 4.21 -8.19 4.92
C ALA A 53 3.96 -7.76 3.47
N GLY A 54 5.01 -7.47 2.71
CA GLY A 54 4.96 -7.10 1.29
C GLY A 54 4.34 -8.17 0.40
N SER A 55 4.45 -9.45 0.79
CA SER A 55 3.82 -10.56 0.06
C SER A 55 2.29 -10.44 0.00
N PHE A 56 1.67 -9.80 0.98
CA PHE A 56 0.22 -9.55 1.00
C PHE A 56 -0.23 -8.45 0.04
N SER A 57 0.68 -7.60 -0.44
CA SER A 57 0.39 -6.54 -1.40
C SER A 57 -0.09 -7.08 -2.76
N PHE A 58 0.34 -8.29 -3.13
CA PHE A 58 -0.11 -8.92 -4.37
C PHE A 58 -1.62 -9.19 -4.38
N LEU A 59 -2.15 -9.80 -3.30
CA LEU A 59 -3.59 -10.04 -3.15
C LEU A 59 -4.37 -8.73 -3.05
N SER A 60 -3.84 -7.74 -2.35
CA SER A 60 -4.45 -6.40 -2.25
C SER A 60 -4.58 -5.75 -3.63
N SER A 61 -3.59 -5.86 -4.50
CA SER A 61 -3.65 -5.32 -5.86
C SER A 61 -4.72 -6.00 -6.72
N MET A 62 -4.89 -7.31 -6.59
CA MET A 62 -5.97 -8.05 -7.28
C MET A 62 -7.35 -7.59 -6.82
N LEU A 63 -7.55 -7.45 -5.49
CA LEU A 63 -8.80 -6.95 -4.93
C LEU A 63 -9.08 -5.51 -5.37
N SER A 64 -8.06 -4.65 -5.40
CA SER A 64 -8.17 -3.26 -5.85
C SER A 64 -8.62 -3.17 -7.31
N ASN A 65 -8.02 -3.97 -8.19
CA ASN A 65 -8.41 -4.02 -9.61
C ASN A 65 -9.87 -4.49 -9.78
N ALA A 66 -10.30 -5.50 -9.02
CA ALA A 66 -11.68 -5.95 -9.03
C ALA A 66 -12.64 -4.85 -8.55
N THR A 67 -12.31 -4.21 -7.42
CA THR A 67 -13.07 -3.08 -6.85
C THR A 67 -13.23 -1.94 -7.87
N GLN A 68 -12.14 -1.52 -8.51
CA GLN A 68 -12.15 -0.48 -9.53
C GLN A 68 -13.07 -0.85 -10.69
N ARG A 69 -13.03 -2.09 -11.17
CA ARG A 69 -13.88 -2.54 -12.25
C ARG A 69 -15.37 -2.42 -11.92
N TYR A 70 -15.79 -2.88 -10.74
CA TYR A 70 -17.18 -2.78 -10.31
C TYR A 70 -17.63 -1.34 -10.07
N LEU A 71 -16.76 -0.52 -9.49
CA LEU A 71 -17.02 0.91 -9.29
C LEU A 71 -17.14 1.64 -10.63
N ASN A 72 -16.26 1.38 -11.59
CA ASN A 72 -16.30 2.01 -12.92
C ASN A 72 -17.63 1.70 -13.63
N VAL A 73 -18.15 0.46 -13.54
CA VAL A 73 -19.44 0.08 -14.12
C VAL A 73 -20.59 0.82 -13.42
N ALA A 74 -20.60 0.88 -12.09
CA ALA A 74 -21.65 1.55 -11.34
C ALA A 74 -21.66 3.08 -11.60
N ILE A 75 -20.48 3.71 -11.62
CA ILE A 75 -20.32 5.14 -11.90
C ILE A 75 -20.69 5.44 -13.35
N GLY A 76 -20.29 4.59 -14.31
CA GLY A 76 -20.65 4.76 -15.72
C GLY A 76 -22.15 4.60 -16.02
N GLN A 77 -22.89 3.91 -15.14
CA GLN A 77 -24.35 3.79 -15.19
C GLN A 77 -25.07 4.90 -14.39
N ASP A 78 -24.33 5.82 -13.79
CA ASP A 78 -24.84 6.87 -12.88
C ASP A 78 -25.62 6.30 -11.68
N ASP A 79 -25.36 5.03 -11.32
CA ASP A 79 -26.00 4.33 -10.20
C ASP A 79 -25.17 4.49 -8.92
N MET A 80 -25.39 5.60 -8.22
CA MET A 80 -24.69 5.90 -6.97
C MET A 80 -25.09 4.97 -5.82
N VAL A 81 -26.28 4.37 -5.85
CA VAL A 81 -26.71 3.38 -4.85
C VAL A 81 -25.89 2.12 -4.99
N LYS A 82 -25.74 1.64 -6.21
CA LYS A 82 -24.89 0.49 -6.54
C LYS A 82 -23.41 0.78 -6.23
N ALA A 83 -22.91 1.97 -6.56
CA ALA A 83 -21.53 2.36 -6.25
C ALA A 83 -21.25 2.33 -4.73
N ASN A 84 -22.17 2.86 -3.90
CA ASN A 84 -22.06 2.82 -2.45
C ASN A 84 -22.14 1.39 -1.90
N HIS A 85 -22.98 0.54 -2.48
CA HIS A 85 -23.07 -0.87 -2.10
C HIS A 85 -21.76 -1.61 -2.41
N VAL A 86 -21.19 -1.41 -3.59
CA VAL A 86 -19.88 -1.96 -3.99
C VAL A 86 -18.79 -1.50 -3.03
N PHE A 87 -18.76 -0.20 -2.68
CA PHE A 87 -17.79 0.33 -1.74
C PHE A 87 -17.91 -0.33 -0.36
N SER A 88 -19.12 -0.43 0.19
CA SER A 88 -19.36 -1.01 1.52
C SER A 88 -18.98 -2.50 1.56
N MET A 89 -19.37 -3.26 0.53
CA MET A 89 -18.98 -4.67 0.40
C MET A 89 -17.47 -4.84 0.34
N ASN A 90 -16.79 -4.04 -0.48
CA ASN A 90 -15.34 -4.11 -0.60
C ASN A 90 -14.64 -3.70 0.70
N MET A 91 -15.12 -2.68 1.41
CA MET A 91 -14.59 -2.31 2.72
C MET A 91 -14.66 -3.50 3.70
N MET A 92 -15.78 -4.22 3.73
CA MET A 92 -15.92 -5.41 4.58
C MET A 92 -14.94 -6.53 4.17
N ILE A 93 -14.80 -6.80 2.87
CA ILE A 93 -13.84 -7.79 2.35
C ILE A 93 -12.41 -7.40 2.73
N TYR A 94 -12.03 -6.13 2.59
CA TYR A 94 -10.69 -5.66 2.95
C TYR A 94 -10.44 -5.71 4.47
N LEU A 95 -11.44 -5.44 5.30
CA LEU A 95 -11.31 -5.60 6.75
C LEU A 95 -11.08 -7.05 7.14
N ILE A 96 -11.84 -7.98 6.56
CA ILE A 96 -11.65 -9.43 6.79
C ILE A 96 -10.25 -9.85 6.31
N TYR A 97 -9.86 -9.42 5.10
CA TYR A 97 -8.54 -9.70 4.54
C TYR A 97 -7.41 -9.13 5.42
N ALA A 98 -7.57 -7.90 5.93
CA ALA A 98 -6.62 -7.29 6.81
C ALA A 98 -6.47 -8.07 8.12
N LEU A 99 -7.58 -8.47 8.76
CA LEU A 99 -7.55 -9.26 10.00
C LEU A 99 -6.84 -10.62 9.79
N VAL A 100 -7.16 -11.32 8.71
CA VAL A 100 -6.52 -12.60 8.38
C VAL A 100 -5.03 -12.40 8.09
N SER A 101 -4.67 -11.37 7.32
CA SER A 101 -3.28 -11.04 7.02
C SER A 101 -2.47 -10.70 8.27
N ILE A 102 -3.05 -9.91 9.18
CA ILE A 102 -2.44 -9.56 10.47
C ILE A 102 -2.15 -10.82 11.27
N LEU A 103 -3.11 -11.72 11.42
CA LEU A 103 -2.91 -12.96 12.17
C LEU A 103 -1.81 -13.82 11.55
N ILE A 104 -1.77 -13.93 10.23
CA ILE A 104 -0.73 -14.71 9.53
C ILE A 104 0.64 -14.07 9.71
N VAL A 105 0.75 -12.74 9.54
CA VAL A 105 2.03 -12.03 9.67
C VAL A 105 2.52 -12.03 11.10
N GLU A 106 1.62 -11.84 12.09
CA GLU A 106 1.98 -11.82 13.51
C GLU A 106 2.47 -13.21 13.97
N ILE A 107 1.68 -14.25 13.71
CA ILE A 107 2.01 -15.62 14.15
C ILE A 107 3.20 -16.15 13.32
N GLY A 108 3.13 -16.01 12.00
CA GLY A 108 4.19 -16.50 11.10
C GLY A 108 5.49 -15.73 11.26
N GLY A 109 5.43 -14.41 11.41
CA GLY A 109 6.58 -13.54 11.64
C GLY A 109 7.25 -13.82 12.99
N ALA A 110 6.47 -13.96 14.06
CA ALA A 110 6.99 -14.32 15.37
C ALA A 110 7.67 -15.70 15.36
N TRP A 111 7.03 -16.68 14.71
CA TRP A 111 7.62 -18.02 14.54
C TRP A 111 8.92 -17.94 13.71
N PHE A 112 8.95 -17.14 12.66
CA PHE A 112 10.11 -16.98 11.78
C PHE A 112 11.28 -16.32 12.54
N ILE A 113 11.02 -15.24 13.30
CA ILE A 113 12.03 -14.57 14.13
C ILE A 113 12.64 -15.55 15.11
N LYS A 114 11.82 -16.34 15.79
CA LYS A 114 12.27 -17.27 16.84
C LYS A 114 13.06 -18.47 16.30
N ASN A 115 12.68 -19.01 15.13
CA ASN A 115 13.18 -20.32 14.68
C ASN A 115 14.11 -20.26 13.45
N LYS A 116 14.06 -19.18 12.68
CA LYS A 116 14.78 -19.11 11.40
C LYS A 116 15.76 -17.94 11.31
N MET A 117 15.52 -16.85 12.02
CA MET A 117 16.45 -15.73 12.02
C MET A 117 17.60 -15.99 13.00
N VAL A 118 18.83 -15.80 12.51
CA VAL A 118 20.02 -15.81 13.35
C VAL A 118 20.31 -14.38 13.77
N LEU A 119 19.80 -14.01 14.95
CA LEU A 119 19.91 -12.65 15.48
C LEU A 119 20.78 -12.63 16.75
N PRO A 120 21.58 -11.57 16.96
CA PRO A 120 22.17 -11.30 18.25
C PRO A 120 21.08 -11.16 19.31
N PRO A 121 21.28 -11.66 20.56
CA PRO A 121 20.26 -11.60 21.61
C PRO A 121 19.71 -10.19 21.87
N GLU A 122 20.57 -9.19 21.72
CA GLU A 122 20.25 -7.76 21.91
C GLU A 122 19.31 -7.20 20.84
N ARG A 123 19.15 -7.87 19.68
CA ARG A 123 18.35 -7.43 18.54
C ARG A 123 17.00 -8.13 18.39
N VAL A 124 16.75 -9.13 19.22
CA VAL A 124 15.49 -9.91 19.17
C VAL A 124 14.28 -9.01 19.48
N ASP A 125 14.37 -8.19 20.52
CA ASP A 125 13.29 -7.27 20.89
C ASP A 125 13.04 -6.23 19.81
N ALA A 126 14.10 -5.71 19.18
CA ALA A 126 13.98 -4.77 18.07
C ALA A 126 13.28 -5.41 16.85
N ALA A 127 13.53 -6.70 16.57
CA ALA A 127 12.87 -7.43 15.50
C ALA A 127 11.35 -7.59 15.78
N TYR A 128 10.94 -7.86 17.02
CA TYR A 128 9.53 -7.91 17.41
C TYR A 128 8.85 -6.54 17.28
N TRP A 129 9.49 -5.46 17.72
CA TRP A 129 8.96 -4.12 17.53
C TRP A 129 8.80 -3.76 16.05
N CYS A 130 9.76 -4.14 15.22
CA CYS A 130 9.68 -3.97 13.77
C CYS A 130 8.49 -4.76 13.19
N LEU A 131 8.27 -6.01 13.64
CA LEU A 131 7.13 -6.84 13.24
C LEU A 131 5.80 -6.18 13.58
N HIS A 132 5.59 -5.76 14.83
CA HIS A 132 4.36 -5.11 15.25
C HIS A 132 4.10 -3.81 14.50
N SER A 133 5.12 -2.99 14.31
CA SER A 133 5.01 -1.76 13.51
C SER A 133 4.62 -2.07 12.06
N THR A 134 5.21 -3.09 11.47
CA THR A 134 4.91 -3.52 10.09
C THR A 134 3.46 -4.03 9.96
N VAL A 135 2.94 -4.73 10.97
CA VAL A 135 1.54 -5.19 11.01
C VAL A 135 0.57 -4.01 11.04
N VAL A 136 0.86 -2.98 11.84
CA VAL A 136 0.04 -1.75 11.87
C VAL A 136 0.06 -1.04 10.50
N ILE A 137 1.23 -0.91 9.89
CA ILE A 137 1.37 -0.32 8.55
C ILE A 137 0.59 -1.14 7.51
N LEU A 138 0.66 -2.46 7.57
CA LEU A 138 -0.08 -3.36 6.69
C LEU A 138 -1.59 -3.13 6.81
N PHE A 139 -2.13 -3.05 8.04
CA PHE A 139 -3.54 -2.77 8.27
C PHE A 139 -3.98 -1.44 7.64
N VAL A 140 -3.28 -0.36 7.96
CA VAL A 140 -3.58 0.97 7.42
C VAL A 140 -3.50 0.98 5.89
N SER A 141 -2.49 0.35 5.31
CA SER A 141 -2.31 0.26 3.86
C SER A 141 -3.46 -0.49 3.18
N LEU A 142 -3.92 -1.61 3.75
CA LEU A 142 -5.03 -2.38 3.20
C LEU A 142 -6.34 -1.60 3.23
N VAL A 143 -6.65 -0.93 4.33
CA VAL A 143 -7.84 -0.09 4.44
C VAL A 143 -7.76 1.10 3.47
N SER A 144 -6.61 1.73 3.33
CA SER A 144 -6.39 2.84 2.40
C SER A 144 -6.59 2.45 0.94
N SER A 145 -6.27 1.20 0.57
CA SER A 145 -6.42 0.70 -0.80
C SER A 145 -7.87 0.76 -1.33
N VAL A 146 -8.87 0.67 -0.44
CA VAL A 146 -10.28 0.82 -0.83
C VAL A 146 -10.58 2.24 -1.30
N TYR A 147 -10.08 3.24 -0.56
CA TYR A 147 -10.25 4.66 -0.90
C TYR A 147 -9.47 5.02 -2.17
N GLU A 148 -8.26 4.48 -2.34
CA GLU A 148 -7.48 4.65 -3.56
C GLU A 148 -8.23 4.12 -4.79
N SER A 149 -8.90 2.96 -4.65
CA SER A 149 -9.71 2.38 -5.72
C SER A 149 -10.84 3.31 -6.15
N VAL A 150 -11.48 4.03 -5.22
CA VAL A 150 -12.52 5.02 -5.52
C VAL A 150 -11.95 6.23 -6.26
N LEU A 151 -10.77 6.72 -5.84
CA LEU A 151 -10.10 7.86 -6.51
C LEU A 151 -9.77 7.54 -7.97
N ILE A 152 -9.28 6.32 -8.21
CA ILE A 152 -8.95 5.84 -9.55
C ILE A 152 -10.22 5.65 -10.38
N ALA A 153 -11.27 5.04 -9.82
CA ALA A 153 -12.54 4.82 -10.50
C ALA A 153 -13.25 6.14 -10.88
N ARG A 154 -13.06 7.20 -10.10
CA ARG A 154 -13.57 8.55 -10.41
C ARG A 154 -12.63 9.36 -11.31
N GLU A 155 -11.57 8.76 -11.84
CA GLU A 155 -10.55 9.40 -12.67
C GLU A 155 -9.91 10.65 -12.01
N ASN A 156 -9.94 10.75 -10.66
CA ASN A 156 -9.36 11.87 -9.94
C ASN A 156 -7.86 11.69 -9.69
N MET A 157 -7.12 11.53 -10.80
CA MET A 157 -5.68 11.24 -10.78
C MET A 157 -4.86 12.38 -10.17
N LYS A 158 -5.38 13.60 -10.18
CA LYS A 158 -4.74 14.74 -9.52
C LYS A 158 -4.63 14.53 -8.01
N VAL A 159 -5.74 14.21 -7.34
CA VAL A 159 -5.78 13.96 -5.89
C VAL A 159 -4.94 12.73 -5.54
N TYR A 160 -5.08 11.66 -6.32
CA TYR A 160 -4.30 10.44 -6.17
C TYR A 160 -2.78 10.69 -6.24
N ALA A 161 -2.34 11.54 -7.19
CA ALA A 161 -0.93 11.91 -7.31
C ALA A 161 -0.42 12.71 -6.11
N TYR A 162 -1.18 13.71 -5.65
CA TYR A 162 -0.78 14.51 -4.48
C TYR A 162 -0.69 13.68 -3.20
N ILE A 163 -1.67 12.81 -2.95
CA ILE A 163 -1.64 11.91 -1.78
C ILE A 163 -0.40 11.00 -1.84
N GLY A 164 -0.10 10.42 -3.00
CA GLY A 164 1.07 9.55 -3.15
C GLY A 164 2.41 10.27 -2.96
N ILE A 165 2.54 11.52 -3.42
CA ILE A 165 3.74 12.33 -3.19
C ILE A 165 3.84 12.73 -1.71
N TYR A 166 2.73 13.15 -1.10
CA TYR A 166 2.68 13.48 0.32
C TYR A 166 3.09 12.29 1.20
N ASP A 167 2.52 11.09 0.93
CA ASP A 167 2.89 9.85 1.64
C ASP A 167 4.39 9.54 1.50
N ALA A 168 4.96 9.71 0.32
CA ALA A 168 6.39 9.50 0.10
C ALA A 168 7.25 10.49 0.89
N ILE A 169 6.86 11.77 0.96
CA ILE A 169 7.56 12.79 1.75
C ILE A 169 7.47 12.49 3.25
N MET A 170 6.27 12.09 3.73
CA MET A 170 6.07 11.75 5.15
C MET A 170 6.87 10.51 5.58
N LYS A 171 7.18 9.60 4.67
CA LYS A 171 8.07 8.45 4.94
C LYS A 171 9.54 8.84 5.08
N LEU A 172 9.90 10.04 4.66
CA LEU A 172 11.26 10.53 4.70
C LEU A 172 11.57 11.29 6.02
N LEU A 173 10.53 11.79 6.68
CA LEU A 173 10.60 12.49 7.97
C LEU A 173 10.60 11.49 9.13
#